data_b83603e2396870ea643387600bcfebf4
#
_entry.id   b83603e2396870ea643387600bcfebf4
#
_cell.length_a   1.000
_cell.length_b   1.000
_cell.length_c   1.000
_cell.angle_alpha   90.00
_cell.angle_beta   90.00
_cell.angle_gamma   90.00
#
_symmetry.space_group_name_H-M   'P 1'
#
loop_
_entity.id
_entity.type
_entity.pdbx_description
1 polymer ?
#
loop_
_entity_poly.entity_id
_entity_poly.type
_entity_poly.pdbx_seq_one_letter_code
_entity_poly.pdbx_strand_id
1 'polypeptide(L)'
;FPYTTLFRSAIGDSVKVTTAGLDHTLELGSFRAFNIENMANEEAAEKSTIASLEKHLGSGAKSPTKKDMQNVGPSVQYKLRDSAGQAREYQNYMQPIEQDGAWYMLSGMRESPSAPFRFMRIPVDEDGKADTSLAIRRVLIDKSRHDELARRFASVMLGADATPAIRTRMHETTAKTLELFAVGGFESVGKFIESTIPEAEREKAADVFIKILEGAGWEAWKLARAAAGQPPLEMNGVRARLLRDTLNATSDSLHYGAPVYLQLAGFDEVRATVLQVTRSPGKPIVYLGSLLLVLGVFAMLYIRERRLFVLIKASGETLVALSSNRKSLDVDESFRQHRDALAALLNPNAGPSARP
;
A
#
# COMPACT_ATOMS: atom_id res chain seq x y z
N PHE A 1 13.06 -26.16 3.49
CA PHE A 1 13.29 -26.00 4.93
C PHE A 1 13.02 -27.34 5.60
N PRO A 2 14.01 -28.01 6.17
CA PRO A 2 13.80 -29.28 6.85
C PRO A 2 12.97 -29.13 8.13
N TYR A 3 12.89 -27.92 8.70
CA TYR A 3 12.20 -27.67 9.97
C TYR A 3 11.43 -26.34 9.92
N THR A 4 10.20 -26.37 10.41
CA THR A 4 9.45 -25.16 10.74
C THR A 4 9.85 -24.77 12.17
N THR A 5 10.55 -23.65 12.31
CA THR A 5 10.92 -23.11 13.62
C THR A 5 9.98 -21.98 13.95
N LEU A 6 9.23 -22.12 15.05
CA LEU A 6 8.44 -21.03 15.61
C LEU A 6 9.33 -20.25 16.59
N PHE A 7 9.35 -18.94 16.44
CA PHE A 7 10.00 -18.05 17.40
C PHE A 7 9.09 -16.84 17.67
N ARG A 8 9.25 -16.25 18.83
CA ARG A 8 8.57 -15.00 19.21
C ARG A 8 9.63 -13.91 19.30
N SER A 9 9.37 -12.77 18.71
CA SER A 9 10.27 -11.63 18.69
C SER A 9 9.48 -10.33 18.62
N ALA A 10 10.03 -9.24 19.14
CA ALA A 10 9.43 -7.92 19.03
C ALA A 10 9.90 -7.20 17.77
N ILE A 11 9.16 -6.18 17.35
CA ILE A 11 9.61 -5.29 16.27
C ILE A 11 10.86 -4.55 16.73
N GLY A 12 11.88 -4.55 15.87
CA GLY A 12 13.21 -4.02 16.17
C GLY A 12 14.23 -5.05 16.65
N ASP A 13 13.77 -6.27 16.97
CA ASP A 13 14.67 -7.35 17.37
C ASP A 13 15.40 -7.95 16.15
N SER A 14 16.55 -8.56 16.46
CA SER A 14 17.36 -9.31 15.50
C SER A 14 17.50 -10.76 15.95
N VAL A 15 17.26 -11.68 15.03
CA VAL A 15 17.34 -13.13 15.27
C VAL A 15 18.34 -13.74 14.28
N LYS A 16 19.23 -14.60 14.79
CA LYS A 16 20.12 -15.38 13.92
C LYS A 16 19.36 -16.56 13.32
N VAL A 17 19.47 -16.74 12.03
CA VAL A 17 18.87 -17.85 11.28
C VAL A 17 19.97 -18.54 10.47
N THR A 18 20.23 -19.80 10.79
CA THR A 18 21.20 -20.62 10.04
C THR A 18 20.45 -21.50 9.05
N THR A 19 20.76 -21.37 7.77
CA THR A 19 20.13 -22.16 6.71
C THR A 19 21.19 -22.68 5.75
N ALA A 20 21.15 -23.97 5.47
CA ALA A 20 22.12 -24.66 4.59
C ALA A 20 23.59 -24.36 4.96
N GLY A 21 23.88 -24.21 6.26
CA GLY A 21 25.23 -23.91 6.75
C GLY A 21 25.65 -22.45 6.61
N LEU A 22 24.76 -21.56 6.19
CA LEU A 22 25.01 -20.11 6.10
C LEU A 22 24.24 -19.39 7.20
N ASP A 23 24.92 -18.48 7.89
CA ASP A 23 24.34 -17.65 8.93
C ASP A 23 23.79 -16.36 8.33
N HIS A 24 22.55 -16.06 8.69
CA HIS A 24 21.88 -14.82 8.35
C HIS A 24 21.36 -14.15 9.62
N THR A 25 21.29 -12.82 9.59
CA THR A 25 20.64 -12.05 10.63
C THR A 25 19.30 -11.55 10.10
N LEU A 26 18.22 -11.97 10.74
CA LEU A 26 16.86 -11.51 10.51
C LEU A 26 16.57 -10.33 11.43
N GLU A 27 16.33 -9.15 10.87
CA GLU A 27 15.96 -7.94 11.61
C GLU A 27 14.47 -7.65 11.36
N LEU A 28 13.62 -7.72 12.40
CA LEU A 28 12.21 -7.40 12.29
C LEU A 28 12.03 -5.89 12.25
N GLY A 29 11.56 -5.36 11.10
CA GLY A 29 11.48 -3.94 10.83
C GLY A 29 10.17 -3.32 11.30
N SER A 30 9.07 -3.63 10.64
CA SER A 30 7.76 -3.07 10.94
C SER A 30 6.64 -4.10 10.81
N PHE A 31 5.59 -3.89 11.59
CA PHE A 31 4.37 -4.65 11.52
C PHE A 31 3.22 -3.71 11.17
N ARG A 32 2.31 -4.18 10.31
CA ARG A 32 1.06 -3.49 9.99
C ARG A 32 -0.09 -4.44 10.25
N ALA A 33 -1.03 -4.04 11.13
CA ALA A 33 -2.20 -4.84 11.44
C ALA A 33 -3.21 -4.89 10.29
N PHE A 34 -3.22 -3.85 9.43
CA PHE A 34 -4.08 -3.78 8.25
C PHE A 34 -3.30 -3.21 7.07
N ASN A 35 -3.55 -3.77 5.90
CA ASN A 35 -3.04 -3.27 4.63
C ASN A 35 -4.23 -3.08 3.70
N ILE A 36 -4.40 -1.86 3.23
CA ILE A 36 -5.47 -1.53 2.27
C ILE A 36 -4.85 -1.52 0.89
N GLU A 37 -5.21 -2.53 0.09
CA GLU A 37 -4.72 -2.72 -1.27
C GLU A 37 -5.86 -2.53 -2.28
N ASN A 38 -5.51 -2.08 -3.48
CA ASN A 38 -6.47 -2.00 -4.57
C ASN A 38 -6.57 -3.35 -5.27
N MET A 39 -7.67 -4.05 -5.06
CA MET A 39 -7.94 -5.36 -5.63
C MET A 39 -8.71 -5.30 -6.95
N ALA A 40 -8.89 -4.10 -7.52
CA ALA A 40 -9.52 -3.96 -8.83
C ALA A 40 -8.68 -4.65 -9.91
N ASN A 41 -9.35 -5.52 -10.68
CA ASN A 41 -8.71 -6.25 -11.76
C ASN A 41 -8.42 -5.29 -12.92
N GLU A 42 -7.15 -4.97 -13.18
CA GLU A 42 -6.73 -4.02 -14.23
C GLU A 42 -7.14 -4.47 -15.64
N GLU A 43 -7.18 -5.79 -15.88
CA GLU A 43 -7.65 -6.34 -17.16
C GLU A 43 -9.14 -6.09 -17.44
N ALA A 44 -9.97 -6.00 -16.39
CA ALA A 44 -11.38 -5.67 -16.55
C ALA A 44 -11.60 -4.18 -16.86
N ALA A 45 -10.68 -3.32 -16.43
CA ALA A 45 -10.72 -1.89 -16.75
C ALA A 45 -10.29 -1.61 -18.21
N GLU A 46 -9.34 -2.36 -18.75
CA GLU A 46 -8.91 -2.21 -20.15
C GLU A 46 -9.96 -2.68 -21.19
N LYS A 47 -10.84 -3.58 -20.81
CA LYS A 47 -11.93 -4.10 -21.68
C LYS A 47 -13.18 -3.21 -21.71
N SER A 48 -13.21 -2.12 -20.92
CA SER A 48 -14.34 -1.20 -20.98
C SER A 48 -14.27 -0.34 -22.26
N THR A 49 -15.43 -0.17 -22.92
CA THR A 49 -15.55 0.64 -24.15
C THR A 49 -15.09 2.09 -23.91
N ILE A 50 -15.11 2.55 -22.67
CA ILE A 50 -14.68 3.88 -22.23
C ILE A 50 -13.15 3.97 -22.22
N ALA A 51 -12.44 2.97 -21.73
CA ALA A 51 -10.97 2.94 -21.73
C ALA A 51 -10.39 2.92 -23.15
N SER A 52 -11.03 2.23 -24.08
CA SER A 52 -10.65 2.25 -25.49
C SER A 52 -10.89 3.60 -26.18
N LEU A 53 -11.95 4.34 -25.77
CA LEU A 53 -12.21 5.70 -26.26
C LEU A 53 -11.20 6.71 -25.70
N GLU A 54 -10.86 6.62 -24.42
CA GLU A 54 -9.89 7.51 -23.75
C GLU A 54 -8.48 7.38 -24.36
N LYS A 55 -8.09 6.16 -24.74
CA LYS A 55 -6.82 5.87 -25.42
C LYS A 55 -6.73 6.56 -26.81
N HIS A 56 -7.87 6.76 -27.47
CA HIS A 56 -7.93 7.43 -28.79
C HIS A 56 -8.08 8.95 -28.70
N LEU A 57 -8.64 9.49 -27.63
CA LEU A 57 -8.93 10.91 -27.48
C LEU A 57 -7.81 11.73 -26.85
N GLY A 58 -6.73 11.09 -26.36
CA GLY A 58 -5.57 11.79 -25.79
C GLY A 58 -5.91 12.74 -24.65
N SER A 59 -6.99 12.50 -23.96
CA SER A 59 -7.53 13.38 -22.94
C SER A 59 -6.77 13.22 -21.63
N GLY A 60 -6.25 14.33 -21.10
CA GLY A 60 -5.60 14.39 -19.77
C GLY A 60 -6.54 14.23 -18.58
N ALA A 61 -7.80 13.87 -18.77
CA ALA A 61 -8.73 13.50 -17.73
C ALA A 61 -8.61 11.99 -17.47
N LYS A 62 -7.77 11.61 -16.50
CA LYS A 62 -7.79 10.24 -15.97
C LYS A 62 -9.16 10.02 -15.32
N SER A 63 -9.98 9.18 -15.95
CA SER A 63 -11.16 8.60 -15.30
C SER A 63 -10.71 7.94 -13.99
N PRO A 64 -11.42 8.10 -12.88
CA PRO A 64 -11.04 7.41 -11.65
C PRO A 64 -11.11 5.91 -11.94
N THR A 65 -9.96 5.27 -12.02
CA THR A 65 -9.84 3.81 -12.10
C THR A 65 -10.68 3.25 -10.95
N LYS A 66 -11.62 2.36 -11.26
CA LYS A 66 -12.48 1.73 -10.27
C LYS A 66 -11.57 1.16 -9.17
N LYS A 67 -11.57 1.80 -8.02
CA LYS A 67 -10.76 1.37 -6.87
C LYS A 67 -11.62 0.42 -6.05
N ASP A 68 -11.18 -0.81 -5.94
CA ASP A 68 -11.70 -1.79 -4.99
C ASP A 68 -10.70 -1.91 -3.85
N MET A 69 -10.82 -1.01 -2.88
CA MET A 69 -9.90 -0.94 -1.74
C MET A 69 -10.34 -1.94 -0.67
N GLN A 70 -9.57 -2.99 -0.50
CA GLN A 70 -9.84 -4.05 0.48
C GLN A 70 -8.72 -4.13 1.51
N ASN A 71 -9.10 -4.47 2.75
CA ASN A 71 -8.14 -4.80 3.78
C ASN A 71 -7.71 -6.25 3.60
N VAL A 72 -6.47 -6.46 3.19
CA VAL A 72 -5.88 -7.78 2.94
C VAL A 72 -5.18 -8.38 4.16
N GLY A 73 -5.39 -7.79 5.33
CA GLY A 73 -4.90 -8.32 6.58
C GLY A 73 -3.51 -7.84 7.00
N PRO A 74 -2.92 -8.48 8.02
CA PRO A 74 -1.63 -8.07 8.57
C PRO A 74 -0.45 -8.37 7.65
N SER A 75 0.60 -7.55 7.78
CA SER A 75 1.90 -7.83 7.15
C SER A 75 3.06 -7.53 8.08
N VAL A 76 4.17 -8.20 7.85
CA VAL A 76 5.43 -7.98 8.55
C VAL A 76 6.53 -7.61 7.54
N GLN A 77 7.30 -6.58 7.83
CA GLN A 77 8.51 -6.23 7.09
C GLN A 77 9.72 -6.64 7.90
N TYR A 78 10.70 -7.21 7.21
CA TYR A 78 11.95 -7.63 7.82
C TYR A 78 13.10 -7.45 6.86
N LYS A 79 14.31 -7.37 7.41
CA LYS A 79 15.57 -7.39 6.66
C LYS A 79 16.25 -8.70 6.91
N LEU A 80 16.82 -9.27 5.87
CA LEU A 80 17.69 -10.42 5.97
C LEU A 80 19.09 -10.00 5.54
N ARG A 81 20.03 -10.08 6.48
CA ARG A 81 21.43 -9.72 6.27
C ARG A 81 22.27 -10.98 6.22
N ASP A 82 23.07 -11.10 5.17
CA ASP A 82 24.03 -12.20 5.04
C ASP A 82 25.33 -11.96 5.84
N SER A 83 26.21 -12.94 5.83
CA SER A 83 27.50 -12.85 6.50
C SER A 83 28.44 -11.80 5.91
N ALA A 84 28.23 -11.37 4.66
CA ALA A 84 28.95 -10.28 4.01
C ALA A 84 28.41 -8.89 4.37
N GLY A 85 27.32 -8.82 5.14
CA GLY A 85 26.67 -7.57 5.55
C GLY A 85 25.66 -7.01 4.53
N GLN A 86 25.45 -7.69 3.39
CA GLN A 86 24.43 -7.28 2.44
C GLN A 86 23.04 -7.59 3.00
N ALA A 87 22.13 -6.64 2.89
CA ALA A 87 20.78 -6.77 3.38
C ALA A 87 19.76 -6.53 2.27
N ARG A 88 18.71 -7.36 2.23
CA ARG A 88 17.52 -7.17 1.43
C ARG A 88 16.32 -7.00 2.34
N GLU A 89 15.35 -6.24 1.88
CA GLU A 89 14.10 -6.02 2.61
C GLU A 89 12.98 -6.87 2.04
N TYR A 90 12.20 -7.44 2.95
CA TYR A 90 11.09 -8.31 2.63
C TYR A 90 9.81 -7.83 3.30
N GLN A 91 8.66 -8.10 2.66
CA GLN A 91 7.33 -7.85 3.22
C GLN A 91 6.44 -9.05 2.94
N ASN A 92 6.00 -9.73 4.00
CA ASN A 92 5.14 -10.90 3.88
C ASN A 92 3.78 -10.63 4.51
N TYR A 93 2.73 -11.02 3.79
CA TYR A 93 1.37 -10.95 4.28
C TYR A 93 1.05 -12.19 5.13
N MET A 94 0.23 -12.00 6.16
CA MET A 94 -0.17 -13.09 7.06
C MET A 94 -1.25 -13.97 6.44
N GLN A 95 -2.13 -13.39 5.63
CA GLN A 95 -3.28 -14.07 5.05
C GLN A 95 -3.11 -14.20 3.54
N PRO A 96 -3.67 -15.25 2.92
CA PRO A 96 -3.71 -15.36 1.49
C PRO A 96 -4.62 -14.30 0.87
N ILE A 97 -4.26 -13.86 -0.33
CA ILE A 97 -4.97 -12.86 -1.11
C ILE A 97 -5.46 -13.49 -2.39
N GLU A 98 -6.72 -13.24 -2.75
CA GLU A 98 -7.28 -13.72 -4.01
C GLU A 98 -6.80 -12.87 -5.18
N GLN A 99 -6.28 -13.55 -6.21
CA GLN A 99 -5.91 -12.95 -7.49
C GLN A 99 -6.30 -13.91 -8.61
N ASP A 100 -7.01 -13.42 -9.61
CA ASP A 100 -7.41 -14.19 -10.79
C ASP A 100 -8.18 -15.50 -10.46
N GLY A 101 -8.96 -15.50 -9.37
CA GLY A 101 -9.74 -16.65 -8.91
C GLY A 101 -8.90 -17.78 -8.28
N ALA A 102 -7.69 -17.47 -7.80
CA ALA A 102 -6.88 -18.34 -6.95
C ALA A 102 -6.31 -17.55 -5.77
N TRP A 103 -5.93 -18.27 -4.72
CA TRP A 103 -5.44 -17.68 -3.49
C TRP A 103 -3.92 -17.85 -3.35
N TYR A 104 -3.23 -16.79 -2.98
CA TYR A 104 -1.78 -16.76 -2.87
C TYR A 104 -1.32 -16.09 -1.57
N MET A 105 -0.31 -16.66 -0.94
CA MET A 105 0.50 -15.94 0.04
C MET A 105 1.44 -15.01 -0.73
N LEU A 106 1.43 -13.72 -0.41
CA LEU A 106 2.30 -12.73 -1.03
C LEU A 106 3.55 -12.50 -0.19
N SER A 107 4.70 -12.64 -0.83
CA SER A 107 6.00 -12.39 -0.24
C SER A 107 6.78 -11.41 -1.11
N GLY A 108 6.90 -10.16 -0.62
CA GLY A 108 7.56 -9.08 -1.32
C GLY A 108 9.05 -9.00 -1.01
N MET A 109 9.83 -8.58 -2.00
CA MET A 109 11.26 -8.31 -1.87
C MET A 109 11.61 -6.98 -2.52
N ARG A 110 12.52 -6.23 -1.93
CA ARG A 110 13.18 -5.07 -2.55
C ARG A 110 14.65 -5.01 -2.20
N GLU A 111 15.45 -4.51 -3.12
CA GLU A 111 16.92 -4.40 -2.96
C GLU A 111 17.33 -3.11 -2.26
N SER A 112 16.51 -2.07 -2.33
CA SER A 112 16.76 -0.78 -1.68
C SER A 112 15.48 -0.18 -1.09
N PRO A 113 15.58 0.66 -0.05
CA PRO A 113 14.41 1.30 0.58
C PRO A 113 13.56 2.15 -0.37
N SER A 114 14.16 2.68 -1.44
CA SER A 114 13.48 3.48 -2.45
C SER A 114 12.82 2.67 -3.56
N ALA A 115 13.16 1.39 -3.70
CA ALA A 115 12.56 0.52 -4.71
C ALA A 115 11.18 0.01 -4.25
N PRO A 116 10.23 -0.18 -5.17
CA PRO A 116 8.97 -0.83 -4.85
C PRO A 116 9.19 -2.31 -4.51
N PHE A 117 8.34 -2.87 -3.68
CA PHE A 117 8.33 -4.31 -3.44
C PHE A 117 7.86 -5.05 -4.70
N ARG A 118 8.59 -6.11 -5.06
CA ARG A 118 8.17 -7.09 -6.06
C ARG A 118 7.68 -8.32 -5.32
N PHE A 119 6.43 -8.73 -5.59
CA PHE A 119 5.78 -9.81 -4.86
C PHE A 119 5.87 -11.12 -5.61
N MET A 120 6.42 -12.14 -4.92
CA MET A 120 6.29 -13.53 -5.30
C MET A 120 4.94 -14.06 -4.81
N ARG A 121 4.22 -14.77 -5.66
CA ARG A 121 2.92 -15.40 -5.37
C ARG A 121 3.15 -16.87 -5.05
N ILE A 122 2.91 -17.27 -3.80
CA ILE A 122 3.00 -18.66 -3.37
C ILE A 122 1.57 -19.20 -3.29
N PRO A 123 1.16 -20.12 -4.17
CA PRO A 123 -0.21 -20.61 -4.17
C PRO A 123 -0.50 -21.41 -2.90
N VAL A 124 -1.73 -21.25 -2.40
CA VAL A 124 -2.21 -21.98 -1.24
C VAL A 124 -3.14 -23.13 -1.66
N ASP A 125 -3.17 -24.16 -0.85
CA ASP A 125 -4.05 -25.31 -1.03
C ASP A 125 -5.50 -25.02 -0.58
N GLU A 126 -6.34 -26.03 -0.63
CA GLU A 126 -7.75 -25.96 -0.25
C GLU A 126 -7.95 -25.55 1.23
N ASP A 127 -6.93 -25.73 2.08
CA ASP A 127 -6.92 -25.33 3.49
C ASP A 127 -6.38 -23.90 3.72
N GLY A 128 -6.04 -23.17 2.63
CA GLY A 128 -5.46 -21.83 2.68
C GLY A 128 -4.00 -21.79 3.12
N LYS A 129 -3.26 -22.90 3.01
CA LYS A 129 -1.88 -23.05 3.44
C LYS A 129 -0.92 -23.17 2.26
N ALA A 130 0.26 -22.58 2.40
CA ALA A 130 1.33 -22.70 1.41
C ALA A 130 2.15 -24.01 1.54
N ASP A 131 1.86 -24.84 2.54
CA ASP A 131 2.65 -26.03 2.90
C ASP A 131 2.77 -27.02 1.72
N THR A 132 1.67 -27.22 1.00
CA THR A 132 1.64 -28.10 -0.17
C THR A 132 2.60 -27.60 -1.26
N SER A 133 2.54 -26.33 -1.62
CA SER A 133 3.42 -25.71 -2.63
C SER A 133 4.88 -25.75 -2.21
N LEU A 134 5.17 -25.46 -0.95
CA LEU A 134 6.52 -25.52 -0.40
C LEU A 134 7.07 -26.95 -0.35
N ALA A 135 6.22 -27.94 -0.07
CA ALA A 135 6.61 -29.34 -0.09
C ALA A 135 6.93 -29.86 -1.51
N ILE A 136 6.11 -29.50 -2.50
CA ILE A 136 6.37 -29.80 -3.93
C ILE A 136 7.70 -29.16 -4.37
N ARG A 137 7.86 -27.85 -4.10
CA ARG A 137 9.09 -27.12 -4.40
C ARG A 137 10.33 -27.83 -3.83
N ARG A 138 10.27 -28.24 -2.56
CA ARG A 138 11.40 -28.93 -1.90
C ARG A 138 11.84 -30.16 -2.68
N VAL A 139 10.91 -30.98 -3.15
CA VAL A 139 11.20 -32.18 -3.93
C VAL A 139 11.76 -31.82 -5.32
N LEU A 140 11.18 -30.79 -5.97
CA LEU A 140 11.60 -30.37 -7.31
C LEU A 140 13.02 -29.81 -7.38
N ILE A 141 13.46 -29.07 -6.35
CA ILE A 141 14.80 -28.48 -6.33
C ILE A 141 15.87 -29.41 -5.75
N ASP A 142 15.47 -30.52 -5.13
CA ASP A 142 16.38 -31.51 -4.57
C ASP A 142 16.97 -32.40 -5.69
N LYS A 143 18.21 -32.10 -6.08
CA LYS A 143 18.91 -32.85 -7.13
C LYS A 143 18.99 -34.35 -6.87
N SER A 144 19.04 -34.76 -5.60
CA SER A 144 19.04 -36.19 -5.25
C SER A 144 17.79 -36.94 -5.63
N ARG A 145 16.68 -36.21 -5.83
CA ARG A 145 15.36 -36.75 -6.21
C ARG A 145 15.12 -36.76 -7.72
N HIS A 146 15.92 -36.07 -8.52
CA HIS A 146 15.66 -35.92 -9.96
C HIS A 146 15.64 -37.25 -10.70
N ASP A 147 16.54 -38.16 -10.36
CA ASP A 147 16.59 -39.50 -10.98
C ASP A 147 15.33 -40.32 -10.63
N GLU A 148 14.87 -40.29 -9.39
CA GLU A 148 13.63 -40.93 -8.96
C GLU A 148 12.40 -40.34 -9.66
N LEU A 149 12.31 -39.00 -9.71
CA LEU A 149 11.21 -38.30 -10.40
C LEU A 149 11.18 -38.62 -11.89
N ALA A 150 12.33 -38.63 -12.55
CA ALA A 150 12.44 -38.95 -13.97
C ALA A 150 12.00 -40.42 -14.27
N ARG A 151 12.39 -41.36 -13.44
CA ARG A 151 11.91 -42.75 -13.56
C ARG A 151 10.42 -42.87 -13.37
N ARG A 152 9.84 -42.27 -12.34
CA ARG A 152 8.40 -42.28 -12.06
C ARG A 152 7.63 -41.65 -13.20
N PHE A 153 8.03 -40.48 -13.65
CA PHE A 153 7.36 -39.82 -14.78
C PHE A 153 7.42 -40.65 -16.06
N ALA A 154 8.61 -41.17 -16.41
CA ALA A 154 8.74 -42.04 -17.59
C ALA A 154 7.87 -43.28 -17.50
N SER A 155 7.71 -43.87 -16.32
CA SER A 155 6.86 -45.08 -16.13
C SER A 155 5.36 -44.78 -16.28
N VAL A 156 4.92 -43.57 -15.92
CA VAL A 156 3.53 -43.13 -16.04
C VAL A 156 3.21 -42.72 -17.48
N MET A 157 4.12 -42.01 -18.14
CA MET A 157 3.91 -41.51 -19.52
C MET A 157 4.05 -42.53 -20.60
N LEU A 158 4.90 -43.52 -20.39
CA LEU A 158 5.17 -44.59 -21.37
C LEU A 158 4.45 -45.87 -20.96
N GLY A 159 3.60 -46.36 -21.85
CA GLY A 159 2.91 -47.65 -21.66
C GLY A 159 3.89 -48.83 -21.49
N ALA A 160 3.38 -50.00 -21.16
CA ALA A 160 4.15 -51.23 -20.98
C ALA A 160 4.99 -51.62 -22.23
N ASP A 161 4.48 -51.26 -23.41
CA ASP A 161 5.07 -51.61 -24.71
C ASP A 161 6.19 -50.71 -25.18
N ALA A 162 6.57 -49.65 -24.40
CA ALA A 162 7.64 -48.76 -24.78
C ALA A 162 9.01 -49.47 -24.77
N THR A 163 9.78 -49.27 -25.84
CA THR A 163 11.12 -49.85 -25.93
C THR A 163 12.08 -49.31 -24.85
N PRO A 164 13.07 -50.10 -24.43
CA PRO A 164 14.05 -49.61 -23.46
C PRO A 164 14.74 -48.32 -23.89
N ALA A 165 15.01 -48.16 -25.19
CA ALA A 165 15.64 -46.94 -25.72
C ALA A 165 14.74 -45.70 -25.53
N ILE A 166 13.43 -45.79 -25.74
CA ILE A 166 12.48 -44.72 -25.53
C ILE A 166 12.40 -44.35 -24.03
N ARG A 167 12.37 -45.37 -23.15
CA ARG A 167 12.37 -45.18 -21.70
C ARG A 167 13.62 -44.43 -21.22
N THR A 168 14.79 -44.85 -21.66
CA THR A 168 16.08 -44.21 -21.32
C THR A 168 16.06 -42.76 -21.78
N ARG A 169 15.64 -42.50 -23.03
CA ARG A 169 15.60 -41.14 -23.57
C ARG A 169 14.62 -40.23 -22.82
N MET A 170 13.42 -40.71 -22.47
CA MET A 170 12.45 -39.97 -21.68
C MET A 170 13.01 -39.66 -20.28
N HIS A 171 13.63 -40.64 -19.63
CA HIS A 171 14.28 -40.47 -18.33
C HIS A 171 15.38 -39.40 -18.39
N GLU A 172 16.32 -39.50 -19.34
CA GLU A 172 17.42 -38.54 -19.50
C GLU A 172 16.90 -37.12 -19.76
N THR A 173 15.89 -36.99 -20.67
CA THR A 173 15.30 -35.69 -20.97
C THR A 173 14.61 -35.09 -19.74
N THR A 174 13.89 -35.90 -18.98
CA THR A 174 13.22 -35.46 -17.75
C THR A 174 14.21 -35.05 -16.67
N ALA A 175 15.26 -35.88 -16.44
CA ALA A 175 16.29 -35.56 -15.47
C ALA A 175 17.01 -34.26 -15.83
N LYS A 176 17.34 -34.06 -17.13
CA LYS A 176 17.94 -32.81 -17.60
C LYS A 176 17.03 -31.60 -17.44
N THR A 177 15.74 -31.76 -17.72
CA THR A 177 14.72 -30.70 -17.53
C THR A 177 14.65 -30.28 -16.06
N LEU A 178 14.60 -31.24 -15.13
CA LEU A 178 14.55 -30.99 -13.71
C LEU A 178 15.85 -30.30 -13.21
N GLU A 179 17.01 -30.74 -13.72
CA GLU A 179 18.29 -30.10 -13.40
C GLU A 179 18.30 -28.63 -13.80
N LEU A 180 17.91 -28.31 -15.04
CA LEU A 180 17.83 -26.94 -15.56
C LEU A 180 16.86 -26.11 -14.74
N PHE A 181 15.70 -26.65 -14.46
CA PHE A 181 14.65 -25.95 -13.69
C PHE A 181 15.11 -25.71 -12.24
N ALA A 182 15.79 -26.63 -11.60
CA ALA A 182 16.28 -26.47 -10.23
C ALA A 182 17.39 -25.39 -10.11
N VAL A 183 18.14 -25.13 -11.18
CA VAL A 183 19.22 -24.15 -11.21
C VAL A 183 18.74 -22.74 -11.48
N GLY A 184 17.83 -22.56 -12.43
CA GLY A 184 17.41 -21.22 -12.85
C GLY A 184 15.96 -21.14 -13.33
N GLY A 185 15.08 -22.07 -12.90
CA GLY A 185 13.66 -22.02 -13.22
C GLY A 185 13.38 -22.09 -14.71
N PHE A 186 12.30 -21.46 -15.11
CA PHE A 186 11.91 -21.38 -16.51
C PHE A 186 12.91 -20.59 -17.37
N GLU A 187 13.64 -19.66 -16.80
CA GLU A 187 14.68 -18.92 -17.53
C GLU A 187 15.80 -19.82 -18.01
N SER A 188 16.30 -20.74 -17.17
CA SER A 188 17.33 -21.70 -17.58
C SER A 188 16.84 -22.69 -18.62
N VAL A 189 15.59 -23.14 -18.50
CA VAL A 189 14.96 -24.00 -19.52
C VAL A 189 14.82 -23.24 -20.85
N GLY A 190 14.36 -22.00 -20.81
CA GLY A 190 14.25 -21.14 -22.00
C GLY A 190 15.58 -20.93 -22.71
N LYS A 191 16.63 -20.56 -21.98
CA LYS A 191 17.99 -20.39 -22.50
C LYS A 191 18.52 -21.67 -23.14
N PHE A 192 18.24 -22.84 -22.53
CA PHE A 192 18.61 -24.12 -23.11
C PHE A 192 17.90 -24.37 -24.43
N ILE A 193 16.59 -24.11 -24.52
CA ILE A 193 15.81 -24.25 -25.74
C ILE A 193 16.37 -23.33 -26.84
N GLU A 194 16.60 -22.06 -26.51
CA GLU A 194 17.12 -21.07 -27.46
C GLU A 194 18.50 -21.43 -28.02
N SER A 195 19.39 -22.01 -27.17
CA SER A 195 20.75 -22.37 -27.56
C SER A 195 20.87 -23.69 -28.27
N THR A 196 19.92 -24.62 -28.07
CA THR A 196 20.06 -26.01 -28.52
C THR A 196 19.09 -26.38 -29.64
N ILE A 197 17.94 -25.69 -29.72
CA ILE A 197 16.84 -26.07 -30.61
C ILE A 197 16.66 -25.03 -31.72
N PRO A 198 16.52 -25.47 -33.00
CA PRO A 198 16.23 -24.58 -34.12
C PRO A 198 14.96 -23.75 -33.89
N GLU A 199 14.95 -22.49 -34.34
CA GLU A 199 13.87 -21.53 -34.11
C GLU A 199 12.48 -22.06 -34.44
N ALA A 200 12.34 -22.76 -35.57
CA ALA A 200 11.07 -23.34 -36.02
C ALA A 200 10.48 -24.43 -35.10
N GLU A 201 11.30 -25.00 -34.22
CA GLU A 201 10.90 -26.08 -33.30
C GLU A 201 10.82 -25.64 -31.82
N ARG A 202 11.24 -24.40 -31.51
CA ARG A 202 11.32 -23.92 -30.11
C ARG A 202 9.98 -23.93 -29.39
N GLU A 203 8.92 -23.54 -30.04
CA GLU A 203 7.58 -23.52 -29.44
C GLU A 203 7.13 -24.92 -29.03
N LYS A 204 7.27 -25.90 -29.94
CA LYS A 204 6.95 -27.30 -29.66
C LYS A 204 7.83 -27.89 -28.55
N ALA A 205 9.10 -27.51 -28.54
CA ALA A 205 10.02 -27.94 -27.49
C ALA A 205 9.61 -27.34 -26.14
N ALA A 206 9.26 -26.06 -26.07
CA ALA A 206 8.80 -25.42 -24.86
C ALA A 206 7.57 -26.13 -24.28
N ASP A 207 6.58 -26.47 -25.12
CA ASP A 207 5.41 -27.24 -24.70
C ASP A 207 5.78 -28.60 -24.11
N VAL A 208 6.75 -29.28 -24.72
CA VAL A 208 7.23 -30.58 -24.19
C VAL A 208 7.89 -30.40 -22.84
N PHE A 209 8.79 -29.41 -22.67
CA PHE A 209 9.44 -29.14 -21.39
C PHE A 209 8.43 -28.76 -20.30
N ILE A 210 7.41 -27.96 -20.62
CA ILE A 210 6.34 -27.62 -19.67
C ILE A 210 5.57 -28.88 -19.25
N LYS A 211 5.18 -29.74 -20.18
CA LYS A 211 4.50 -31.01 -19.86
C LYS A 211 5.35 -31.94 -19.00
N ILE A 212 6.66 -32.00 -19.26
CA ILE A 212 7.59 -32.75 -18.42
C ILE A 212 7.62 -32.17 -17.00
N LEU A 213 7.70 -30.86 -16.84
CA LEU A 213 7.71 -30.21 -15.53
C LEU A 213 6.38 -30.40 -14.79
N GLU A 214 5.23 -30.28 -15.48
CA GLU A 214 3.92 -30.55 -14.88
C GLU A 214 3.81 -32.02 -14.42
N GLY A 215 4.21 -32.96 -15.26
CA GLY A 215 4.13 -34.37 -14.93
C GLY A 215 5.12 -34.79 -13.81
N ALA A 216 6.36 -34.33 -13.88
CA ALA A 216 7.35 -34.55 -12.83
C ALA A 216 6.96 -33.81 -11.52
N GLY A 217 6.37 -32.64 -11.62
CA GLY A 217 5.81 -31.90 -10.49
C GLY A 217 4.67 -32.65 -9.80
N TRP A 218 3.84 -33.33 -10.57
CA TRP A 218 2.80 -34.20 -10.02
C TRP A 218 3.40 -35.39 -9.26
N GLU A 219 4.43 -36.03 -9.82
CA GLU A 219 5.17 -37.09 -9.11
C GLU A 219 5.86 -36.55 -7.85
N ALA A 220 6.41 -35.32 -7.90
CA ALA A 220 6.98 -34.65 -6.73
C ALA A 220 5.92 -34.42 -5.64
N TRP A 221 4.72 -34.02 -6.02
CA TRP A 221 3.61 -33.88 -5.07
C TRP A 221 3.24 -35.21 -4.42
N LYS A 222 3.11 -36.27 -5.20
CA LYS A 222 2.86 -37.62 -4.67
C LYS A 222 3.95 -38.07 -3.68
N LEU A 223 5.22 -37.82 -4.01
CA LEU A 223 6.34 -38.10 -3.10
C LEU A 223 6.29 -37.28 -1.82
N ALA A 224 5.99 -35.99 -1.91
CA ALA A 224 5.87 -35.13 -0.73
C ALA A 224 4.76 -35.59 0.20
N ARG A 225 3.60 -35.99 -0.36
CA ARG A 225 2.47 -36.54 0.41
C ARG A 225 2.79 -37.88 1.06
N ALA A 226 3.43 -38.79 0.31
CA ALA A 226 3.84 -40.08 0.85
C ALA A 226 4.83 -39.91 2.03
N ALA A 227 5.79 -38.97 1.89
CA ALA A 227 6.73 -38.65 2.98
C ALA A 227 6.03 -38.05 4.23
N ALA A 228 4.89 -37.37 4.04
CA ALA A 228 4.05 -36.84 5.11
C ALA A 228 3.01 -37.84 5.64
N GLY A 229 2.98 -39.09 5.15
CA GLY A 229 1.99 -40.10 5.54
C GLY A 229 0.55 -39.79 5.08
N GLN A 230 0.40 -38.90 4.08
CA GLN A 230 -0.89 -38.48 3.58
C GLN A 230 -1.42 -39.44 2.49
N PRO A 231 -2.75 -39.62 2.34
CA PRO A 231 -3.32 -40.48 1.34
C PRO A 231 -3.04 -39.97 -0.08
N PRO A 232 -3.03 -40.87 -1.09
CA PRO A 232 -2.92 -40.50 -2.49
C PRO A 232 -4.00 -39.50 -2.91
N LEU A 233 -3.68 -38.67 -3.89
CA LEU A 233 -4.62 -37.71 -4.49
C LEU A 233 -4.86 -38.04 -5.96
N GLU A 234 -6.05 -37.71 -6.42
CA GLU A 234 -6.36 -37.69 -7.84
C GLU A 234 -6.21 -36.28 -8.40
N MET A 235 -5.78 -36.19 -9.67
CA MET A 235 -5.67 -34.91 -10.36
C MET A 235 -7.06 -34.37 -10.69
N ASN A 236 -7.29 -33.09 -10.39
CA ASN A 236 -8.46 -32.34 -10.84
C ASN A 236 -8.03 -30.95 -11.31
N GLY A 237 -8.98 -30.17 -11.84
CA GLY A 237 -8.67 -28.84 -12.38
C GLY A 237 -8.06 -27.87 -11.37
N VAL A 238 -8.52 -27.89 -10.12
CA VAL A 238 -7.99 -27.05 -9.03
C VAL A 238 -6.55 -27.43 -8.71
N ARG A 239 -6.27 -28.73 -8.57
CA ARG A 239 -4.93 -29.24 -8.28
C ARG A 239 -3.97 -29.05 -9.44
N ALA A 240 -4.45 -29.19 -10.68
CA ALA A 240 -3.63 -28.88 -11.86
C ALA A 240 -3.23 -27.39 -11.89
N ARG A 241 -4.15 -26.49 -11.53
CA ARG A 241 -3.84 -25.06 -11.40
C ARG A 241 -2.84 -24.82 -10.27
N LEU A 242 -3.09 -25.37 -9.07
CA LEU A 242 -2.18 -25.26 -7.93
C LEU A 242 -0.76 -25.71 -8.30
N LEU A 243 -0.64 -26.81 -9.05
CA LEU A 243 0.64 -27.33 -9.49
C LEU A 243 1.36 -26.36 -10.46
N ARG A 244 0.65 -25.85 -11.48
CA ARG A 244 1.23 -24.85 -12.41
C ARG A 244 1.68 -23.58 -11.67
N ASP A 245 0.84 -23.08 -10.79
CA ASP A 245 1.18 -21.90 -9.99
C ASP A 245 2.35 -22.18 -9.03
N THR A 246 2.48 -23.42 -8.52
CA THR A 246 3.63 -23.86 -7.74
C THR A 246 4.92 -23.91 -8.55
N LEU A 247 4.86 -24.35 -9.82
CA LEU A 247 6.01 -24.30 -10.72
C LEU A 247 6.44 -22.85 -10.99
N ASN A 248 5.50 -21.94 -11.24
CA ASN A 248 5.77 -20.52 -11.39
C ASN A 248 6.43 -19.95 -10.12
N ALA A 249 5.83 -20.20 -8.95
CA ALA A 249 6.37 -19.74 -7.66
C ALA A 249 7.76 -20.33 -7.37
N THR A 250 8.01 -21.58 -7.78
CA THR A 250 9.33 -22.23 -7.64
C THR A 250 10.36 -21.53 -8.50
N SER A 251 10.04 -21.23 -9.76
CA SER A 251 10.90 -20.46 -10.65
C SER A 251 11.19 -19.06 -10.10
N ASP A 252 10.15 -18.32 -9.69
CA ASP A 252 10.29 -16.97 -9.12
C ASP A 252 11.11 -16.96 -7.83
N SER A 253 11.02 -18.02 -7.02
CA SER A 253 11.75 -18.14 -5.75
C SER A 253 13.26 -18.13 -5.91
N LEU A 254 13.79 -18.51 -7.08
CA LEU A 254 15.24 -18.49 -7.36
C LEU A 254 15.76 -17.05 -7.49
N HIS A 255 14.90 -16.11 -7.87
CA HIS A 255 15.20 -14.68 -7.98
C HIS A 255 14.84 -13.88 -6.72
N TYR A 256 14.10 -14.49 -5.80
CA TYR A 256 13.64 -13.86 -4.56
C TYR A 256 14.77 -13.59 -3.56
N GLY A 257 15.83 -14.40 -3.61
CA GLY A 257 17.07 -14.19 -2.87
C GLY A 257 16.98 -14.38 -1.35
N ALA A 258 15.86 -14.91 -0.81
CA ALA A 258 15.78 -15.31 0.59
C ALA A 258 16.02 -16.80 0.75
N PRO A 259 16.95 -17.21 1.64
CA PRO A 259 17.15 -18.61 1.95
C PRO A 259 16.03 -19.21 2.81
N VAL A 260 15.19 -18.36 3.39
CA VAL A 260 14.05 -18.73 4.27
C VAL A 260 12.79 -18.05 3.82
N TYR A 261 11.66 -18.75 3.97
CA TYR A 261 10.33 -18.16 3.88
C TYR A 261 9.81 -17.92 5.29
N LEU A 262 9.54 -16.67 5.64
CA LEU A 262 9.01 -16.26 6.93
C LEU A 262 7.52 -16.02 6.83
N GLN A 263 6.74 -16.83 7.55
CA GLN A 263 5.30 -16.64 7.66
C GLN A 263 4.94 -16.12 9.03
N LEU A 264 4.13 -15.06 9.09
CA LEU A 264 3.57 -14.56 10.33
C LEU A 264 2.47 -15.52 10.79
N ALA A 265 2.70 -16.21 11.91
CA ALA A 265 1.74 -17.16 12.49
C ALA A 265 0.74 -16.51 13.43
N GLY A 266 1.16 -15.47 14.13
CA GLY A 266 0.34 -14.72 15.08
C GLY A 266 1.08 -13.47 15.56
N PHE A 267 0.34 -12.57 16.21
CA PHE A 267 0.90 -11.37 16.81
C PHE A 267 0.11 -10.93 18.02
N ASP A 268 0.81 -10.29 18.94
CA ASP A 268 0.21 -9.59 20.08
C ASP A 268 0.31 -8.09 19.83
N GLU A 269 -0.81 -7.41 19.71
CA GLU A 269 -0.86 -5.96 19.48
C GLU A 269 -1.09 -5.23 20.80
N VAL A 270 -0.12 -4.40 21.20
CA VAL A 270 -0.30 -3.45 22.30
C VAL A 270 -0.80 -2.14 21.73
N ARG A 271 -2.07 -1.85 21.96
CA ARG A 271 -2.68 -0.60 21.51
C ARG A 271 -2.43 0.49 22.52
N ALA A 272 -1.91 1.61 22.06
CA ALA A 272 -1.76 2.82 22.85
C ALA A 272 -2.54 3.96 22.19
N THR A 273 -3.29 4.70 22.99
CA THR A 273 -3.94 5.93 22.52
C THR A 273 -2.97 7.08 22.72
N VAL A 274 -2.53 7.68 21.63
CA VAL A 274 -1.72 8.90 21.66
C VAL A 274 -2.68 10.08 21.71
N LEU A 275 -2.74 10.76 22.86
CA LEU A 275 -3.51 11.97 23.04
C LEU A 275 -2.59 13.18 22.85
N GLN A 276 -2.86 13.97 21.83
CA GLN A 276 -2.19 15.26 21.65
C GLN A 276 -2.91 16.31 22.50
N VAL A 277 -2.31 16.68 23.61
CA VAL A 277 -2.83 17.75 24.46
C VAL A 277 -2.29 19.09 23.95
N THR A 278 -3.15 19.88 23.31
CA THR A 278 -2.81 21.22 22.86
C THR A 278 -3.23 22.24 23.92
N ARG A 279 -2.28 23.02 24.42
CA ARG A 279 -2.53 24.15 25.30
C ARG A 279 -2.45 25.42 24.47
N SER A 280 -3.55 26.15 24.37
CA SER A 280 -3.65 27.41 23.65
C SER A 280 -3.64 28.59 24.63
N PRO A 281 -2.47 29.09 25.09
CA PRO A 281 -2.40 30.14 26.11
C PRO A 281 -3.00 31.47 25.64
N GLY A 282 -3.09 31.70 24.34
CA GLY A 282 -3.68 32.88 23.73
C GLY A 282 -5.22 32.91 23.67
N LYS A 283 -5.90 31.78 23.96
CA LYS A 283 -7.36 31.69 23.87
C LYS A 283 -8.13 32.74 24.65
N PRO A 284 -7.79 33.06 25.91
CA PRO A 284 -8.46 34.12 26.66
C PRO A 284 -8.24 35.51 26.08
N ILE A 285 -7.06 35.79 25.50
CA ILE A 285 -6.74 37.06 24.82
C ILE A 285 -7.64 37.26 23.60
N VAL A 286 -7.82 36.22 22.81
CA VAL A 286 -8.71 36.25 21.62
C VAL A 286 -10.16 36.50 22.03
N TYR A 287 -10.63 35.85 23.09
CA TYR A 287 -12.01 36.09 23.59
C TYR A 287 -12.17 37.51 24.14
N LEU A 288 -11.17 38.02 24.86
CA LEU A 288 -11.18 39.44 25.32
C LEU A 288 -11.21 40.40 24.13
N GLY A 289 -10.38 40.15 23.11
CA GLY A 289 -10.38 40.95 21.88
C GLY A 289 -11.73 40.94 21.16
N SER A 290 -12.33 39.76 21.05
CA SER A 290 -13.67 39.62 20.45
C SER A 290 -14.75 40.34 21.24
N LEU A 291 -14.69 40.29 22.58
CA LEU A 291 -15.61 41.02 23.44
C LEU A 291 -15.47 42.54 23.25
N LEU A 292 -14.23 43.04 23.27
CA LEU A 292 -13.92 44.46 23.05
C LEU A 292 -14.37 44.91 21.65
N LEU A 293 -14.20 44.10 20.64
CA LEU A 293 -14.70 44.40 19.28
C LEU A 293 -16.20 44.55 19.25
N VAL A 294 -16.96 43.65 19.87
CA VAL A 294 -18.42 43.76 19.97
C VAL A 294 -18.81 45.01 20.73
N LEU A 295 -18.21 45.28 21.87
CA LEU A 295 -18.47 46.51 22.64
C LEU A 295 -18.13 47.78 21.83
N GLY A 296 -17.03 47.77 21.07
CA GLY A 296 -16.64 48.86 20.19
C GLY A 296 -17.70 49.16 19.10
N VAL A 297 -18.23 48.08 18.46
CA VAL A 297 -19.27 48.21 17.49
C VAL A 297 -20.57 48.77 18.13
N PHE A 298 -20.95 48.28 19.31
CA PHE A 298 -22.08 48.83 20.04
C PHE A 298 -21.86 50.27 20.44
N ALA A 299 -20.65 50.63 20.93
CA ALA A 299 -20.30 52.03 21.27
C ALA A 299 -20.39 52.94 20.03
N MET A 300 -19.87 52.48 18.88
CA MET A 300 -19.97 53.23 17.62
C MET A 300 -21.41 53.45 17.17
N LEU A 301 -22.26 52.46 17.41
CA LEU A 301 -23.68 52.59 17.09
C LEU A 301 -24.46 53.45 18.08
N TYR A 302 -24.04 53.51 19.36
CA TYR A 302 -24.78 54.17 20.42
C TYR A 302 -24.29 55.61 20.66
N ILE A 303 -22.96 55.86 20.56
CA ILE A 303 -22.38 57.19 20.77
C ILE A 303 -22.66 58.08 19.56
N ARG A 304 -23.30 59.21 19.83
CA ARG A 304 -23.64 60.19 18.81
C ARG A 304 -22.51 61.18 18.67
N GLU A 305 -21.97 61.35 17.50
CA GLU A 305 -21.00 62.38 17.21
C GLU A 305 -21.73 63.66 16.81
N ARG A 306 -21.44 64.76 17.51
CA ARG A 306 -21.93 66.09 17.17
C ARG A 306 -20.72 67.00 16.97
N ARG A 307 -20.71 67.73 15.85
CA ARG A 307 -19.64 68.69 15.51
C ARG A 307 -20.26 70.08 15.37
N LEU A 308 -19.73 71.01 16.19
CA LEU A 308 -20.10 72.41 16.09
C LEU A 308 -19.05 73.15 15.29
N PHE A 309 -19.44 73.75 14.18
CA PHE A 309 -18.55 74.58 13.36
C PHE A 309 -18.91 76.04 13.63
N VAL A 310 -17.88 76.82 13.95
CA VAL A 310 -17.98 78.28 14.19
C VAL A 310 -17.05 78.97 13.22
N LEU A 311 -17.60 79.85 12.37
CA LEU A 311 -16.84 80.67 11.42
C LEU A 311 -17.02 82.15 11.82
N ILE A 312 -15.92 82.78 12.21
CA ILE A 312 -15.91 84.20 12.56
C ILE A 312 -15.32 84.99 11.37
N LYS A 313 -16.13 85.84 10.77
CA LYS A 313 -15.73 86.70 9.64
C LYS A 313 -15.02 87.92 10.14
N ALA A 314 -14.14 88.49 9.33
CA ALA A 314 -13.47 89.81 9.66
C ALA A 314 -14.44 91.02 9.84
N SER A 315 -15.68 90.87 9.34
CA SER A 315 -16.76 91.83 9.53
C SER A 315 -17.42 91.74 10.90
N GLY A 316 -16.99 90.87 11.80
CA GLY A 316 -17.64 90.59 13.10
C GLY A 316 -18.83 89.70 13.08
N GLU A 317 -19.26 89.27 11.90
CA GLU A 317 -20.34 88.31 11.75
C GLU A 317 -19.88 86.84 12.07
N THR A 318 -20.63 86.14 12.90
CA THR A 318 -20.32 84.77 13.32
C THR A 318 -21.38 83.80 12.81
N LEU A 319 -20.98 82.83 11.98
CA LEU A 319 -21.78 81.75 11.50
C LEU A 319 -21.54 80.49 12.31
N VAL A 320 -22.65 79.88 12.78
CA VAL A 320 -22.59 78.67 13.59
C VAL A 320 -23.39 77.56 12.89
N ALA A 321 -22.80 76.42 12.73
CA ALA A 321 -23.48 75.23 12.18
C ALA A 321 -23.22 74.01 13.06
N LEU A 322 -24.21 73.18 13.29
CA LEU A 322 -24.13 71.92 14.01
C LEU A 322 -24.37 70.77 13.04
N SER A 323 -23.40 69.84 12.98
CA SER A 323 -23.54 68.59 12.23
C SER A 323 -23.63 67.42 13.21
N SER A 324 -24.52 66.49 12.92
CA SER A 324 -24.66 65.25 13.69
C SER A 324 -24.75 64.05 12.71
N ASN A 325 -24.11 62.93 13.07
CA ASN A 325 -24.13 61.71 12.30
C ASN A 325 -25.52 61.00 12.32
N ARG A 326 -26.46 61.48 13.19
CA ARG A 326 -27.85 60.98 13.25
C ARG A 326 -28.83 62.12 13.43
N LYS A 327 -29.93 62.07 12.70
CA LYS A 327 -31.10 62.96 12.91
C LYS A 327 -31.77 62.57 14.22
N SER A 328 -31.85 63.45 15.16
CA SER A 328 -32.64 63.30 16.39
C SER A 328 -33.39 64.58 16.68
N LEU A 329 -34.51 64.47 17.39
CA LEU A 329 -35.34 65.61 17.76
C LEU A 329 -34.61 66.64 18.65
N ASP A 330 -33.54 66.21 19.32
CA ASP A 330 -32.77 67.08 20.25
C ASP A 330 -31.68 67.92 19.53
N VAL A 331 -31.45 67.74 18.22
CA VAL A 331 -30.39 68.45 17.49
C VAL A 331 -30.65 69.95 17.47
N ASP A 332 -31.87 70.33 17.21
CA ASP A 332 -32.29 71.74 17.13
C ASP A 332 -32.21 72.41 18.48
N GLU A 333 -32.59 71.72 19.56
CA GLU A 333 -32.50 72.23 20.92
C GLU A 333 -31.02 72.37 21.36
N SER A 334 -30.20 71.37 21.08
CA SER A 334 -28.77 71.45 21.36
C SER A 334 -28.09 72.56 20.55
N PHE A 335 -28.52 72.76 19.29
CA PHE A 335 -27.98 73.87 18.47
C PHE A 335 -28.32 75.24 19.09
N ARG A 336 -29.57 75.44 19.53
CA ARG A 336 -29.99 76.67 20.18
C ARG A 336 -29.16 76.93 21.46
N GLN A 337 -29.03 75.97 22.33
CA GLN A 337 -28.23 76.08 23.56
C GLN A 337 -26.77 76.47 23.28
N HIS A 338 -26.12 75.82 22.30
CA HIS A 338 -24.73 76.13 21.96
C HIS A 338 -24.59 77.48 21.27
N ARG A 339 -25.56 77.83 20.40
CA ARG A 339 -25.62 79.15 19.77
C ARG A 339 -25.74 80.26 20.82
N ASP A 340 -26.67 80.11 21.77
CA ASP A 340 -26.96 81.13 22.79
C ASP A 340 -25.78 81.27 23.77
N ALA A 341 -25.15 80.14 24.14
CA ALA A 341 -23.90 80.18 24.94
C ALA A 341 -22.78 80.89 24.21
N LEU A 342 -22.59 80.66 22.92
CA LEU A 342 -21.61 81.33 22.09
C LEU A 342 -21.93 82.81 21.93
N ALA A 343 -23.16 83.19 21.74
CA ALA A 343 -23.62 84.56 21.64
C ALA A 343 -23.33 85.37 22.96
N ALA A 344 -23.55 84.71 24.09
CA ALA A 344 -23.22 85.28 25.41
C ALA A 344 -21.70 85.48 25.64
N LEU A 345 -20.85 84.61 25.11
CA LEU A 345 -19.41 84.70 25.19
C LEU A 345 -18.85 85.77 24.26
N LEU A 346 -19.45 85.95 23.07
CA LEU A 346 -18.96 86.93 22.07
C LEU A 346 -19.46 88.33 22.32
N ASN A 347 -20.63 88.46 23.02
CA ASN A 347 -21.19 89.76 23.39
C ASN A 347 -21.50 89.82 24.91
N PRO A 348 -20.49 90.01 25.79
CA PRO A 348 -20.70 89.97 27.22
C PRO A 348 -21.57 91.15 27.74
N ASN A 349 -21.79 92.18 26.91
CA ASN A 349 -22.56 93.38 27.28
C ASN A 349 -24.00 93.41 26.75
N ALA A 350 -24.42 92.34 26.04
CA ALA A 350 -25.82 92.22 25.62
C ALA A 350 -26.61 91.49 26.74
N GLY A 351 -27.36 92.29 27.49
CA GLY A 351 -28.30 91.74 28.50
C GLY A 351 -29.31 90.78 27.90
N PRO A 352 -29.95 89.94 28.72
CA PRO A 352 -30.84 88.86 28.25
C PRO A 352 -31.90 89.44 27.38
N SER A 353 -31.87 89.16 26.03
CA SER A 353 -32.95 89.45 25.13
C SER A 353 -34.16 88.63 25.51
N ALA A 354 -35.26 89.30 25.75
CA ALA A 354 -36.56 88.70 26.04
C ALA A 354 -36.90 87.67 24.98
N ARG A 355 -37.36 86.53 25.43
CA ARG A 355 -37.92 85.43 24.60
C ARG A 355 -39.22 85.89 23.92
N PRO A 356 -39.54 85.52 22.68
CA PRO A 356 -40.86 85.21 22.28
C PRO A 356 -41.37 83.85 22.62
#